data_600be68e8358ee514095b87576e74ef5
#
_entry.id   600be68e8358ee514095b87576e74ef5
#
_cell.length_a   1.000
_cell.length_b   1.000
_cell.length_c   1.000
_cell.angle_alpha   90.00
_cell.angle_beta   90.00
_cell.angle_gamma   90.00
#
_symmetry.space_group_name_H-M   'P 1'
#
loop_
_entity.id
_entity.type
_entity.pdbx_description
1 polymer ?
#
loop_
_entity_poly.entity_id
_entity_poly.type
_entity_poly.pdbx_seq_one_letter_code
_entity_poly.pdbx_strand_id
1 'polypeptide(L)'
;DRSPAMVQLERYLDFSRRVEEAGVEIPLHHCSNSAGIIRMPEANLNIVRAGITIYGIYPSSEVERDIVKLEPVMELKSHVTYVKDVPAGAAISYGGTYVADRKLRVATVPVGYADGYSRQLSNKGWVLIHGQKAPILGRVCMDQFMVDVTEIGDVKKGDEVTLIGRDGDEFIGIEEIGDLCGRFSYEFACDISPRVPRVYIKNGKEI
;
A
#
# COMPACT_ATOMS: atom_id res chain seq x y z
N ASP A 1 20.34 5.67 12.63
CA ASP A 1 20.91 5.94 13.95
C ASP A 1 19.99 5.39 15.05
N ARG A 2 20.51 4.49 15.92
CA ARG A 2 19.78 3.86 17.04
C ARG A 2 19.88 4.65 18.35
N SER A 3 20.76 5.65 18.43
CA SER A 3 21.10 6.33 19.69
C SER A 3 19.90 6.94 20.41
N PRO A 4 18.97 7.66 19.77
CA PRO A 4 17.79 8.21 20.45
C PRO A 4 16.88 7.13 21.05
N ALA A 5 16.72 6.02 20.33
CA ALA A 5 15.89 4.89 20.79
C ALA A 5 16.52 4.14 21.96
N MET A 6 17.87 3.99 21.96
CA MET A 6 18.61 3.43 23.10
C MET A 6 18.44 4.27 24.36
N VAL A 7 18.56 5.60 24.26
CA VAL A 7 18.33 6.50 25.40
C VAL A 7 16.90 6.38 25.94
N GLN A 8 15.90 6.21 25.05
CA GLN A 8 14.52 5.95 25.50
C GLN A 8 14.39 4.62 26.23
N LEU A 9 15.01 3.57 25.72
CA LEU A 9 15.00 2.25 26.36
C LEU A 9 15.63 2.30 27.75
N GLU A 10 16.81 2.92 27.90
CA GLU A 10 17.48 3.08 29.18
C GLU A 10 16.62 3.82 30.20
N ARG A 11 15.99 4.91 29.79
CA ARG A 11 15.07 5.68 30.65
C ARG A 11 13.84 4.86 31.05
N TYR A 12 13.30 4.10 30.12
CA TYR A 12 12.17 3.21 30.41
C TYR A 12 12.55 2.13 31.42
N LEU A 13 13.69 1.47 31.26
CA LEU A 13 14.16 0.42 32.16
C LEU A 13 14.49 0.97 33.56
N ASP A 14 15.14 2.14 33.64
CA ASP A 14 15.38 2.81 34.93
C ASP A 14 14.07 3.16 35.66
N PHE A 15 13.12 3.72 34.92
CA PHE A 15 11.81 4.06 35.50
C PHE A 15 11.07 2.81 35.99
N SER A 16 11.01 1.74 35.20
CA SER A 16 10.36 0.48 35.55
C SER A 16 10.98 -0.12 36.81
N ARG A 17 12.30 -0.19 36.88
CA ARG A 17 13.05 -0.67 38.06
C ARG A 17 12.68 0.12 39.33
N ARG A 18 12.65 1.47 39.25
CA ARG A 18 12.29 2.34 40.39
C ARG A 18 10.84 2.15 40.85
N VAL A 19 9.93 1.88 39.94
CA VAL A 19 8.52 1.58 40.27
C VAL A 19 8.40 0.26 41.00
N GLU A 20 9.14 -0.77 40.55
CA GLU A 20 9.18 -2.09 41.19
C GLU A 20 9.84 -2.03 42.58
N GLU A 21 10.94 -1.29 42.71
CA GLU A 21 11.59 -1.01 44.01
C GLU A 21 10.66 -0.29 45.02
N ALA A 22 9.70 0.50 44.48
CA ALA A 22 8.66 1.13 45.30
C ALA A 22 7.49 0.18 45.66
N GLY A 23 7.57 -1.11 45.31
CA GLY A 23 6.60 -2.13 45.64
C GLY A 23 5.41 -2.27 44.67
N VAL A 24 5.51 -1.68 43.46
CA VAL A 24 4.50 -1.83 42.41
C VAL A 24 4.98 -2.91 41.44
N GLU A 25 4.27 -4.03 41.36
CA GLU A 25 4.57 -5.10 40.41
C GLU A 25 4.05 -4.74 39.01
N ILE A 26 4.92 -4.86 38.00
CA ILE A 26 4.61 -4.65 36.59
C ILE A 26 4.90 -5.95 35.83
N PRO A 27 3.92 -6.82 35.63
CA PRO A 27 4.17 -8.14 35.02
C PRO A 27 4.44 -8.10 33.52
N LEU A 28 4.02 -7.00 32.84
CA LEU A 28 4.12 -6.88 31.40
C LEU A 28 4.86 -5.60 31.00
N HIS A 29 6.00 -5.79 30.39
CA HIS A 29 6.86 -4.70 29.90
C HIS A 29 6.90 -4.71 28.37
N HIS A 30 6.64 -3.55 27.75
CA HIS A 30 6.72 -3.39 26.30
C HIS A 30 7.19 -1.99 25.93
N CYS A 31 8.09 -1.88 24.96
CA CYS A 31 8.47 -0.60 24.34
C CYS A 31 8.64 -0.68 22.83
N SER A 32 8.83 -1.87 22.25
CA SER A 32 9.02 -2.04 20.81
C SER A 32 7.71 -1.92 20.03
N ASN A 33 7.72 -1.03 19.04
CA ASN A 33 6.80 -1.03 17.89
C ASN A 33 7.40 -1.89 16.76
N SER A 34 6.79 -1.91 15.57
CA SER A 34 7.27 -2.69 14.42
C SER A 34 8.74 -2.44 14.07
N ALA A 35 9.21 -1.19 14.11
CA ALA A 35 10.62 -0.88 13.86
C ALA A 35 11.53 -1.38 14.98
N GLY A 36 11.13 -1.20 16.24
CA GLY A 36 11.85 -1.71 17.41
C GLY A 36 11.98 -3.24 17.39
N ILE A 37 10.90 -3.95 17.01
CA ILE A 37 10.91 -5.42 16.91
C ILE A 37 12.02 -5.89 15.96
N ILE A 38 12.18 -5.24 14.83
CA ILE A 38 13.18 -5.63 13.81
C ILE A 38 14.59 -5.18 14.22
N ARG A 39 14.76 -3.92 14.63
CA ARG A 39 16.07 -3.28 14.77
C ARG A 39 16.67 -3.32 16.17
N MET A 40 15.86 -3.60 17.19
CA MET A 40 16.25 -3.53 18.60
C MET A 40 15.72 -4.72 19.39
N PRO A 41 16.23 -5.95 19.13
CA PRO A 41 15.80 -7.15 19.86
C PRO A 41 15.89 -7.00 21.38
N GLU A 42 16.88 -6.23 21.88
CA GLU A 42 17.06 -5.91 23.29
C GLU A 42 15.90 -5.11 23.90
N ALA A 43 15.11 -4.44 23.09
CA ALA A 43 13.93 -3.65 23.51
C ALA A 43 12.62 -4.44 23.43
N ASN A 44 12.63 -5.68 23.00
CA ASN A 44 11.40 -6.48 22.85
C ASN A 44 10.79 -6.89 24.19
N LEU A 45 11.63 -7.00 25.24
CA LEU A 45 11.19 -7.37 26.59
C LEU A 45 10.30 -8.62 26.59
N ASN A 46 9.17 -8.59 27.34
CA ASN A 46 8.27 -9.74 27.38
C ASN A 46 6.98 -9.58 26.54
N ILE A 47 6.74 -8.38 25.98
CA ILE A 47 5.67 -8.10 25.01
C ILE A 47 6.15 -7.13 23.95
N VAL A 48 5.67 -7.28 22.72
CA VAL A 48 5.89 -6.35 21.60
C VAL A 48 4.57 -5.86 21.01
N ARG A 49 4.61 -4.69 20.36
CA ARG A 49 3.45 -4.13 19.67
C ARG A 49 3.66 -4.20 18.16
N ALA A 50 3.50 -5.40 17.59
CA ALA A 50 3.52 -5.59 16.15
C ALA A 50 2.30 -4.91 15.51
N GLY A 51 2.53 -3.98 14.59
CA GLY A 51 1.53 -3.27 13.83
C GLY A 51 1.70 -3.57 12.34
N ILE A 52 2.31 -2.65 11.61
CA ILE A 52 2.43 -2.75 10.15
C ILE A 52 3.19 -4.00 9.67
N THR A 53 4.07 -4.54 10.47
CA THR A 53 4.77 -5.81 10.18
C THR A 53 3.83 -7.00 10.05
N ILE A 54 2.66 -6.98 10.70
CA ILE A 54 1.62 -8.01 10.54
C ILE A 54 1.03 -7.98 9.12
N TYR A 55 1.02 -6.80 8.49
CA TYR A 55 0.59 -6.63 7.10
C TYR A 55 1.69 -7.00 6.09
N GLY A 56 2.87 -7.42 6.57
CA GLY A 56 4.02 -7.71 5.70
C GLY A 56 4.66 -6.47 5.10
N ILE A 57 4.52 -5.32 5.75
CA ILE A 57 5.01 -4.02 5.28
C ILE A 57 6.11 -3.54 6.23
N TYR A 58 7.21 -3.01 5.67
CA TYR A 58 8.29 -2.43 6.49
C TYR A 58 7.87 -1.07 7.06
N PRO A 59 8.24 -0.78 8.32
CA PRO A 59 7.83 0.45 9.00
C PRO A 59 8.29 1.74 8.31
N SER A 60 9.45 1.70 7.67
CA SER A 60 10.00 2.79 6.86
C SER A 60 11.14 2.27 5.98
N SER A 61 11.60 3.10 5.04
CA SER A 61 12.77 2.81 4.20
C SER A 61 14.09 2.72 4.98
N GLU A 62 14.12 3.20 6.24
CA GLU A 62 15.29 3.15 7.12
C GLU A 62 15.44 1.79 7.83
N VAL A 63 14.43 0.93 7.79
CA VAL A 63 14.50 -0.41 8.39
C VAL A 63 15.09 -1.37 7.37
N GLU A 64 16.20 -2.00 7.76
CA GLU A 64 16.92 -2.96 6.93
C GLU A 64 16.03 -4.18 6.62
N ARG A 65 15.92 -4.51 5.34
CA ARG A 65 15.02 -5.58 4.85
C ARG A 65 15.61 -6.98 4.94
N ASP A 66 16.90 -7.09 5.20
CA ASP A 66 17.65 -8.34 5.33
C ASP A 66 17.59 -8.96 6.74
N ILE A 67 17.19 -8.17 7.76
CA ILE A 67 17.05 -8.65 9.15
C ILE A 67 15.88 -9.61 9.28
N VAL A 68 14.70 -9.24 8.71
CA VAL A 68 13.49 -10.05 8.71
C VAL A 68 12.82 -9.92 7.36
N LYS A 69 12.61 -11.03 6.67
CA LYS A 69 11.84 -11.04 5.43
C LYS A 69 10.35 -10.91 5.75
N LEU A 70 9.73 -9.83 5.30
CA LEU A 70 8.29 -9.62 5.37
C LEU A 70 7.64 -9.94 4.02
N GLU A 71 6.44 -10.50 4.07
CA GLU A 71 5.64 -10.80 2.88
C GLU A 71 4.31 -10.05 2.96
N PRO A 72 3.98 -9.16 2.00
CA PRO A 72 2.71 -8.44 1.97
C PRO A 72 1.53 -9.40 1.97
N VAL A 73 0.56 -9.15 2.86
CA VAL A 73 -0.64 -9.99 3.02
C VAL A 73 -1.89 -9.36 2.38
N MET A 74 -1.78 -8.12 1.87
CA MET A 74 -2.88 -7.39 1.26
C MET A 74 -2.62 -7.17 -0.22
N GLU A 75 -3.61 -7.52 -1.02
CA GLU A 75 -3.70 -7.10 -2.42
C GLU A 75 -4.98 -6.28 -2.62
N LEU A 76 -4.95 -5.32 -3.52
CA LEU A 76 -6.12 -4.58 -3.98
C LEU A 76 -6.30 -4.85 -5.47
N LYS A 77 -7.40 -5.51 -5.80
CA LYS A 77 -7.71 -5.92 -7.17
C LYS A 77 -9.05 -5.37 -7.63
N SER A 78 -9.21 -5.24 -8.93
CA SER A 78 -10.43 -4.83 -9.60
C SER A 78 -10.50 -5.49 -10.97
N HIS A 79 -11.31 -4.94 -11.86
CA HIS A 79 -11.45 -5.45 -13.23
C HIS A 79 -11.72 -4.32 -14.22
N VAL A 80 -11.42 -4.55 -15.48
CA VAL A 80 -11.75 -3.64 -16.56
C VAL A 80 -13.28 -3.67 -16.80
N THR A 81 -13.91 -2.50 -16.77
CA THR A 81 -15.36 -2.38 -17.06
C THR A 81 -15.65 -2.02 -18.51
N TYR A 82 -14.75 -1.25 -19.13
CA TYR A 82 -14.92 -0.78 -20.50
C TYR A 82 -13.58 -0.51 -21.15
N VAL A 83 -13.49 -0.77 -22.46
CA VAL A 83 -12.32 -0.44 -23.28
C VAL A 83 -12.79 0.29 -24.54
N LYS A 84 -12.06 1.35 -24.93
CA LYS A 84 -12.32 2.09 -26.17
C LYS A 84 -11.04 2.68 -26.75
N ASP A 85 -11.08 2.91 -28.07
CA ASP A 85 -10.08 3.74 -28.73
C ASP A 85 -10.48 5.22 -28.60
N VAL A 86 -9.49 6.09 -28.37
CA VAL A 86 -9.63 7.54 -28.35
C VAL A 86 -8.66 8.16 -29.35
N PRO A 87 -9.07 9.17 -30.15
CA PRO A 87 -8.17 9.82 -31.10
C PRO A 87 -7.19 10.76 -30.38
N ALA A 88 -6.13 11.16 -31.10
CA ALA A 88 -5.29 12.27 -30.67
C ALA A 88 -6.13 13.54 -30.45
N GLY A 89 -5.77 14.33 -29.44
CA GLY A 89 -6.51 15.53 -29.03
C GLY A 89 -7.67 15.27 -28.09
N ALA A 90 -8.06 14.00 -27.82
CA ALA A 90 -9.13 13.69 -26.90
C ALA A 90 -8.72 13.97 -25.44
N ALA A 91 -9.55 14.73 -24.72
CA ALA A 91 -9.38 14.96 -23.29
C ALA A 91 -9.94 13.79 -22.49
N ILE A 92 -9.20 13.33 -21.47
CA ILE A 92 -9.55 12.19 -20.63
C ILE A 92 -9.77 12.65 -19.20
N SER A 93 -10.89 12.17 -18.59
CA SER A 93 -11.31 12.45 -17.23
C SER A 93 -11.68 13.93 -16.98
N TYR A 94 -12.11 14.23 -15.75
CA TYR A 94 -12.56 15.55 -15.35
C TYR A 94 -11.48 16.63 -15.52
N GLY A 95 -11.89 17.75 -16.10
CA GLY A 95 -11.02 18.92 -16.30
C GLY A 95 -9.97 18.74 -17.39
N GLY A 96 -10.02 17.64 -18.17
CA GLY A 96 -9.12 17.42 -19.30
C GLY A 96 -7.64 17.53 -18.92
N THR A 97 -7.24 17.09 -17.73
CA THR A 97 -5.86 17.20 -17.24
C THR A 97 -4.89 16.26 -17.97
N TYR A 98 -5.41 15.36 -18.77
CA TYR A 98 -4.70 14.56 -19.75
C TYR A 98 -5.36 14.74 -21.12
N VAL A 99 -4.57 15.04 -22.13
CA VAL A 99 -4.99 15.11 -23.54
C VAL A 99 -4.15 14.11 -24.31
N ALA A 100 -4.80 13.22 -25.03
CA ALA A 100 -4.12 12.18 -25.81
C ALA A 100 -3.28 12.84 -26.92
N ASP A 101 -1.98 12.56 -26.97
CA ASP A 101 -1.04 13.05 -27.97
C ASP A 101 -1.05 12.20 -29.27
N ARG A 102 -1.59 10.99 -29.16
CA ARG A 102 -1.76 10.01 -30.25
C ARG A 102 -3.08 9.26 -30.08
N LYS A 103 -3.40 8.37 -31.02
CA LYS A 103 -4.47 7.41 -30.80
C LYS A 103 -4.10 6.48 -29.66
N LEU A 104 -4.97 6.35 -28.65
CA LEU A 104 -4.80 5.49 -27.49
C LEU A 104 -5.92 4.47 -27.39
N ARG A 105 -5.62 3.31 -26.81
CA ARG A 105 -6.61 2.36 -26.30
C ARG A 105 -6.71 2.55 -24.80
N VAL A 106 -7.90 2.89 -24.31
CA VAL A 106 -8.14 3.29 -22.92
C VAL A 106 -9.07 2.33 -22.24
N ALA A 107 -8.66 1.80 -21.08
CA ALA A 107 -9.52 1.01 -20.22
C ALA A 107 -10.04 1.83 -19.03
N THR A 108 -11.26 1.52 -18.59
CA THR A 108 -11.89 2.08 -17.38
C THR A 108 -11.87 1.05 -16.26
N VAL A 109 -11.40 1.47 -15.09
CA VAL A 109 -11.32 0.69 -13.85
C VAL A 109 -12.30 1.27 -12.83
N PRO A 110 -13.24 0.48 -12.27
CA PRO A 110 -14.30 0.95 -11.37
C PRO A 110 -13.80 1.07 -9.93
N VAL A 111 -12.77 1.86 -9.71
CA VAL A 111 -12.19 2.19 -8.40
C VAL A 111 -11.89 3.68 -8.36
N GLY A 112 -12.15 4.33 -7.23
CA GLY A 112 -11.86 5.74 -7.06
C GLY A 112 -11.57 6.14 -5.62
N TYR A 113 -11.58 7.46 -5.36
CA TYR A 113 -11.24 7.93 -4.02
C TYR A 113 -12.31 7.60 -2.97
N ALA A 114 -13.54 7.27 -3.35
CA ALA A 114 -14.54 6.78 -2.41
C ALA A 114 -14.24 5.34 -1.92
N ASP A 115 -13.41 4.61 -2.65
CA ASP A 115 -12.90 3.28 -2.25
C ASP A 115 -11.62 3.37 -1.41
N GLY A 116 -11.05 4.58 -1.25
CA GLY A 116 -9.77 4.83 -0.58
C GLY A 116 -8.58 4.95 -1.53
N TYR A 117 -8.78 4.83 -2.85
CA TYR A 117 -7.71 4.97 -3.83
C TYR A 117 -7.40 6.44 -4.09
N SER A 118 -6.20 6.89 -3.76
CA SER A 118 -5.88 8.31 -3.68
C SER A 118 -6.06 9.08 -4.99
N ARG A 119 -6.77 10.22 -4.92
CA ARG A 119 -6.90 11.15 -6.05
C ARG A 119 -5.55 11.75 -6.49
N GLN A 120 -4.55 11.74 -5.63
CA GLN A 120 -3.19 12.23 -5.94
C GLN A 120 -2.42 11.32 -6.92
N LEU A 121 -2.91 10.11 -7.20
CA LEU A 121 -2.38 9.22 -8.23
C LEU A 121 -2.77 9.66 -9.65
N SER A 122 -3.60 10.70 -9.79
CA SER A 122 -3.99 11.28 -11.09
C SER A 122 -2.77 11.66 -11.93
N ASN A 123 -2.65 11.14 -13.15
CA ASN A 123 -1.52 11.33 -14.08
C ASN A 123 -0.14 10.88 -13.55
N LYS A 124 -0.09 10.15 -12.44
CA LYS A 124 1.17 9.73 -11.81
C LYS A 124 1.24 8.22 -11.57
N GLY A 125 0.13 7.65 -11.16
CA GLY A 125 0.05 6.24 -10.79
C GLY A 125 -0.09 5.33 -12.01
N TRP A 126 -0.03 4.05 -11.74
CA TRP A 126 -0.30 2.97 -12.70
C TRP A 126 -0.95 1.79 -11.97
N VAL A 127 -1.48 0.89 -12.75
CA VAL A 127 -1.96 -0.43 -12.30
C VAL A 127 -1.29 -1.51 -13.14
N LEU A 128 -1.46 -2.77 -12.76
CA LEU A 128 -1.03 -3.90 -13.59
C LEU A 128 -2.24 -4.54 -14.27
N ILE A 129 -2.06 -4.87 -15.54
CA ILE A 129 -2.99 -5.67 -16.35
C ILE A 129 -2.16 -6.61 -17.20
N HIS A 130 -2.44 -7.92 -17.16
CA HIS A 130 -1.67 -8.94 -17.86
C HIS A 130 -0.16 -8.85 -17.55
N GLY A 131 0.22 -8.58 -16.30
CA GLY A 131 1.62 -8.45 -15.88
C GLY A 131 2.34 -7.21 -16.43
N GLN A 132 1.61 -6.20 -16.92
CA GLN A 132 2.19 -5.00 -17.53
C GLN A 132 1.63 -3.73 -16.89
N LYS A 133 2.47 -2.70 -16.79
CA LYS A 133 2.09 -1.39 -16.23
C LYS A 133 1.18 -0.60 -17.17
N ALA A 134 -0.02 -0.26 -16.71
CA ALA A 134 -0.99 0.59 -17.36
C ALA A 134 -1.07 1.94 -16.65
N PRO A 135 -0.52 3.04 -17.21
CA PRO A 135 -0.52 4.36 -16.58
C PRO A 135 -1.92 4.94 -16.43
N ILE A 136 -2.16 5.66 -15.33
CA ILE A 136 -3.41 6.37 -15.07
C ILE A 136 -3.46 7.64 -15.93
N LEU A 137 -4.54 7.79 -16.70
CA LEU A 137 -4.81 8.91 -17.59
C LEU A 137 -5.83 9.87 -16.99
N GLY A 138 -5.40 11.09 -16.72
CA GLY A 138 -6.26 12.11 -16.14
C GLY A 138 -6.50 11.89 -14.65
N ARG A 139 -7.63 12.40 -14.16
CA ARG A 139 -7.95 12.37 -12.73
C ARG A 139 -8.56 11.04 -12.31
N VAL A 140 -8.13 10.55 -11.13
CA VAL A 140 -8.89 9.56 -10.37
C VAL A 140 -10.18 10.22 -9.89
N CYS A 141 -11.32 9.63 -10.26
CA CYS A 141 -12.65 10.13 -9.91
C CYS A 141 -13.16 9.47 -8.61
N MET A 142 -14.41 9.73 -8.25
CA MET A 142 -15.02 9.15 -7.06
C MET A 142 -15.04 7.62 -7.11
N ASP A 143 -15.47 7.06 -8.26
CA ASP A 143 -15.80 5.65 -8.40
C ASP A 143 -15.06 4.97 -9.59
N GLN A 144 -14.20 5.71 -10.30
CA GLN A 144 -13.48 5.15 -11.45
C GLN A 144 -12.28 6.00 -11.86
N PHE A 145 -11.38 5.38 -12.63
CA PHE A 145 -10.31 6.07 -13.36
C PHE A 145 -10.02 5.36 -14.69
N MET A 146 -9.26 6.00 -15.55
CA MET A 146 -8.86 5.48 -16.85
C MET A 146 -7.37 5.20 -16.89
N VAL A 147 -6.99 4.16 -17.66
CA VAL A 147 -5.60 3.77 -17.87
C VAL A 147 -5.30 3.55 -19.35
N ASP A 148 -4.05 3.82 -19.74
CA ASP A 148 -3.54 3.51 -21.06
C ASP A 148 -3.23 2.02 -21.17
N VAL A 149 -3.88 1.36 -22.11
CA VAL A 149 -3.65 -0.06 -22.44
C VAL A 149 -3.24 -0.25 -23.90
N THR A 150 -2.74 0.81 -24.54
CA THR A 150 -2.41 0.80 -25.97
C THR A 150 -1.39 -0.27 -26.30
N GLU A 151 -0.36 -0.41 -25.47
CA GLU A 151 0.73 -1.37 -25.68
C GLU A 151 0.46 -2.73 -25.02
N ILE A 152 -0.65 -2.87 -24.26
CA ILE A 152 -1.03 -4.11 -23.61
C ILE A 152 -1.99 -4.88 -24.53
N GLY A 153 -1.55 -6.04 -24.99
CA GLY A 153 -2.32 -6.83 -25.94
C GLY A 153 -3.65 -7.33 -25.37
N ASP A 154 -4.69 -7.26 -26.19
CA ASP A 154 -5.99 -7.91 -26.03
C ASP A 154 -6.74 -7.66 -24.71
N VAL A 155 -6.55 -6.47 -24.13
CA VAL A 155 -7.28 -6.06 -22.92
C VAL A 155 -8.78 -5.92 -23.26
N LYS A 156 -9.62 -6.53 -22.42
CA LYS A 156 -11.08 -6.54 -22.58
C LYS A 156 -11.81 -6.37 -21.26
N LYS A 157 -13.10 -6.12 -21.34
CA LYS A 157 -13.98 -6.07 -20.16
C LYS A 157 -13.90 -7.39 -19.40
N GLY A 158 -13.72 -7.30 -18.08
CA GLY A 158 -13.62 -8.42 -17.15
C GLY A 158 -12.18 -8.82 -16.81
N ASP A 159 -11.18 -8.32 -17.55
CA ASP A 159 -9.78 -8.61 -17.22
C ASP A 159 -9.42 -8.05 -15.84
N GLU A 160 -8.64 -8.81 -15.08
CA GLU A 160 -8.20 -8.41 -13.74
C GLU A 160 -7.28 -7.18 -13.83
N VAL A 161 -7.41 -6.32 -12.85
CA VAL A 161 -6.58 -5.14 -12.65
C VAL A 161 -6.00 -5.19 -11.25
N THR A 162 -4.69 -5.21 -11.13
CA THR A 162 -4.00 -5.16 -9.83
C THR A 162 -3.57 -3.72 -9.53
N LEU A 163 -4.13 -3.15 -8.46
CA LEU A 163 -3.82 -1.81 -7.97
C LEU A 163 -2.72 -1.84 -6.92
N ILE A 164 -2.72 -2.87 -6.07
CA ILE A 164 -1.68 -3.20 -5.09
C ILE A 164 -1.56 -4.72 -5.10
N GLY A 165 -0.35 -5.24 -5.13
CA GLY A 165 -0.08 -6.67 -5.14
C GLY A 165 0.64 -7.14 -6.40
N ARG A 166 0.53 -8.42 -6.69
CA ARG A 166 1.25 -9.10 -7.76
C ARG A 166 0.36 -9.42 -8.96
N ASP A 167 0.94 -9.23 -10.16
CA ASP A 167 0.38 -9.71 -11.42
C ASP A 167 1.54 -10.25 -12.28
N GLY A 168 1.60 -11.57 -12.45
CA GLY A 168 2.74 -12.24 -13.06
C GLY A 168 4.04 -12.00 -12.27
N ASP A 169 5.05 -11.51 -12.94
CA ASP A 169 6.36 -11.18 -12.35
C ASP A 169 6.40 -9.75 -11.78
N GLU A 170 5.44 -8.91 -12.12
CA GLU A 170 5.35 -7.53 -11.65
C GLU A 170 4.66 -7.43 -10.28
N PHE A 171 5.03 -6.38 -9.52
CA PHE A 171 4.48 -6.12 -8.19
C PHE A 171 4.35 -4.62 -7.94
N ILE A 172 3.20 -4.22 -7.39
CA ILE A 172 2.96 -2.86 -6.88
C ILE A 172 2.86 -2.91 -5.36
N GLY A 173 3.86 -2.35 -4.67
CA GLY A 173 3.86 -2.22 -3.22
C GLY A 173 3.01 -1.06 -2.74
N ILE A 174 2.39 -1.21 -1.57
CA ILE A 174 1.63 -0.12 -0.94
C ILE A 174 2.53 1.06 -0.57
N GLU A 175 3.81 0.80 -0.26
CA GLU A 175 4.82 1.83 0.01
C GLU A 175 5.06 2.68 -1.25
N GLU A 176 5.22 2.03 -2.41
CA GLU A 176 5.44 2.70 -3.69
C GLU A 176 4.26 3.62 -4.05
N ILE A 177 3.04 3.12 -3.92
CA ILE A 177 1.82 3.89 -4.16
C ILE A 177 1.65 5.02 -3.14
N GLY A 178 1.97 4.76 -1.88
CA GLY A 178 1.98 5.76 -0.81
C GLY A 178 2.93 6.92 -1.12
N ASP A 179 4.17 6.61 -1.48
CA ASP A 179 5.20 7.60 -1.83
C ASP A 179 4.79 8.46 -3.03
N LEU A 180 4.22 7.83 -4.08
CA LEU A 180 3.73 8.55 -5.28
C LEU A 180 2.64 9.56 -4.96
N CYS A 181 1.79 9.30 -3.98
CA CYS A 181 0.71 10.20 -3.60
C CYS A 181 1.00 11.03 -2.34
N GLY A 182 2.23 10.96 -1.82
CA GLY A 182 2.64 11.69 -0.62
C GLY A 182 1.91 11.25 0.64
N ARG A 183 1.52 9.97 0.71
CA ARG A 183 0.85 9.35 1.85
C ARG A 183 1.72 8.29 2.50
N PHE A 184 1.65 8.22 3.80
CA PHE A 184 2.29 7.15 4.53
C PHE A 184 1.56 5.80 4.30
N SER A 185 2.30 4.72 4.12
CA SER A 185 1.73 3.39 3.79
C SER A 185 0.68 2.90 4.78
N TYR A 186 0.84 3.21 6.07
CA TYR A 186 -0.15 2.92 7.12
C TYR A 186 -1.48 3.63 6.88
N GLU A 187 -1.41 4.94 6.56
CA GLU A 187 -2.58 5.75 6.25
C GLU A 187 -3.30 5.19 5.04
N PHE A 188 -2.55 4.89 3.97
CA PHE A 188 -3.12 4.32 2.76
C PHE A 188 -3.86 3.00 3.02
N ALA A 189 -3.27 2.11 3.83
CA ALA A 189 -3.93 0.84 4.20
C ALA A 189 -5.23 1.06 5.00
N CYS A 190 -5.26 2.08 5.88
CA CYS A 190 -6.44 2.43 6.67
C CYS A 190 -7.56 3.07 5.83
N ASP A 191 -7.21 3.75 4.74
CA ASP A 191 -8.16 4.49 3.90
C ASP A 191 -9.00 3.57 2.99
N ILE A 192 -8.59 2.31 2.77
CA ILE A 192 -9.40 1.37 1.99
C ILE A 192 -10.76 1.22 2.63
N SER A 193 -11.77 1.78 1.97
CA SER A 193 -13.11 1.97 2.51
C SER A 193 -13.86 0.65 2.72
N PRO A 194 -14.88 0.62 3.60
CA PRO A 194 -15.76 -0.55 3.77
C PRO A 194 -16.55 -0.94 2.52
N ARG A 195 -16.61 -0.07 1.50
CA ARG A 195 -17.20 -0.38 0.19
C ARG A 195 -16.45 -1.50 -0.55
N VAL A 196 -15.15 -1.62 -0.31
CA VAL A 196 -14.32 -2.65 -0.93
C VAL A 196 -14.50 -3.96 -0.19
N PRO A 197 -15.02 -5.02 -0.82
CA PRO A 197 -15.15 -6.33 -0.19
C PRO A 197 -13.80 -6.87 0.26
N ARG A 198 -13.79 -7.53 1.41
CA ARG A 198 -12.60 -8.24 1.92
C ARG A 198 -12.77 -9.73 1.64
N VAL A 199 -11.84 -10.26 0.88
CA VAL A 199 -11.75 -11.70 0.58
C VAL A 199 -10.53 -12.23 1.30
N TYR A 200 -10.72 -13.22 2.16
CA TYR A 200 -9.63 -13.80 2.93
C TYR A 200 -9.14 -15.08 2.24
N ILE A 201 -7.83 -15.13 1.97
CA ILE A 201 -7.21 -16.27 1.28
C ILE A 201 -6.25 -16.99 2.22
N LYS A 202 -6.39 -18.29 2.34
CA LYS A 202 -5.45 -19.15 3.07
C LYS A 202 -5.07 -20.36 2.21
N ASN A 203 -3.78 -20.57 2.01
CA ASN A 203 -3.25 -21.65 1.16
C ASN A 203 -3.89 -21.68 -0.25
N GLY A 204 -4.06 -20.49 -0.86
CA GLY A 204 -4.66 -20.31 -2.18
C GLY A 204 -6.17 -20.54 -2.27
N LYS A 205 -6.86 -20.65 -1.14
CA LYS A 205 -8.32 -20.83 -1.10
C LYS A 205 -8.98 -19.73 -0.27
N GLU A 206 -10.13 -19.29 -0.74
CA GLU A 206 -11.02 -18.41 0.01
C GLU A 206 -11.56 -19.15 1.25
N ILE A 207 -11.61 -18.42 2.41
CA ILE A 207 -12.07 -18.93 3.71
C ILE A 207 -13.14 -18.04 4.33
#